data_b12833d5a43109a3b88a80fc7bcb1798
#
_entry.id   b12833d5a43109a3b88a80fc7bcb1798
#
_cell.length_a   1.000
_cell.length_b   1.000
_cell.length_c   1.000
_cell.angle_alpha   90.00
_cell.angle_beta   90.00
_cell.angle_gamma   90.00
#
_symmetry.space_group_name_H-M   'P 1'
#
loop_
_entity.id
_entity.type
_entity.pdbx_description
1 polymer ?
#
loop_
_entity_poly.entity_id
_entity_poly.type
_entity_poly.pdbx_seq_one_letter_code
_entity_poly.pdbx_strand_id
1 'polypeptide(L)'
;MSIYNNITELIGQTPIVKLNNIVPEGAADVYIKLEAFNPGSSVKDRIALSMIEKAEQDGILKLGSTIVEATSGNTAIGLSWVGAAKGYKVVIVMPETMSVERRKIIQAYGAELVLTPGSEGMKGAIAKAQEIAAERDGFLPLQFDNPANPEVHERTTGAEILAAFGKDGLDAFVAGVGTGGTISGVSHALKSENSNIQVFAVEADESAILSGEKPGPHKIQGISAGFIPDTLDTKAYDGIVRVTSDDALALGREIGGKEGFLVGISSAAAIYGAIEVAKKLGTGKKVLALAPDNGERYLSTALYEL
;
A
#
# COMPACT_ATOMS: atom_id res chain seq x y z
N MET A 1 -24.67 8.09 13.57
CA MET A 1 -24.05 6.76 13.77
C MET A 1 -24.56 5.84 12.69
N SER A 2 -23.70 5.20 11.92
CA SER A 2 -24.10 4.30 10.81
C SER A 2 -24.03 2.85 11.28
N ILE A 3 -24.96 2.04 10.81
CA ILE A 3 -24.95 0.58 11.02
C ILE A 3 -24.61 -0.04 9.67
N TYR A 4 -23.62 -0.93 9.65
CA TYR A 4 -23.14 -1.61 8.47
C TYR A 4 -23.56 -3.09 8.48
N ASN A 5 -23.80 -3.68 7.33
CA ASN A 5 -24.23 -5.08 7.22
C ASN A 5 -23.07 -6.06 7.39
N ASN A 6 -21.87 -5.67 6.99
CA ASN A 6 -20.66 -6.47 7.16
C ASN A 6 -19.41 -5.57 7.24
N ILE A 7 -18.31 -6.15 7.65
CA ILE A 7 -17.06 -5.43 7.91
C ILE A 7 -16.42 -4.86 6.64
N THR A 8 -16.68 -5.40 5.44
CA THR A 8 -16.08 -4.92 4.20
C THR A 8 -16.60 -3.54 3.80
N GLU A 9 -17.80 -3.15 4.25
CA GLU A 9 -18.38 -1.84 4.02
C GLU A 9 -17.63 -0.69 4.74
N LEU A 10 -16.74 -1.02 5.67
CA LEU A 10 -15.90 -0.06 6.38
C LEU A 10 -14.59 0.28 5.65
N ILE A 11 -14.32 -0.35 4.51
CA ILE A 11 -13.12 -0.05 3.72
C ILE A 11 -13.25 1.34 3.09
N GLY A 12 -12.19 2.12 3.20
CA GLY A 12 -12.15 3.48 2.67
C GLY A 12 -12.57 4.55 3.66
N GLN A 13 -12.86 5.76 3.16
CA GLN A 13 -13.16 6.95 3.96
C GLN A 13 -12.14 7.19 5.07
N THR A 14 -10.90 6.87 4.80
CA THR A 14 -9.80 7.00 5.76
C THR A 14 -9.49 8.47 6.04
N PRO A 15 -9.16 8.82 7.29
CA PRO A 15 -8.95 10.21 7.67
C PRO A 15 -7.69 10.81 7.04
N ILE A 16 -7.71 12.13 6.89
CA ILE A 16 -6.58 12.94 6.48
C ILE A 16 -6.21 13.86 7.64
N VAL A 17 -4.93 13.88 8.02
CA VAL A 17 -4.40 14.66 9.16
C VAL A 17 -3.26 15.54 8.70
N LYS A 18 -3.20 16.78 9.17
CA LYS A 18 -2.07 17.70 8.95
C LYS A 18 -0.93 17.38 9.92
N LEU A 19 0.30 17.36 9.42
CA LEU A 19 1.51 17.32 10.25
C LEU A 19 1.82 18.71 10.81
N ASN A 20 2.18 18.79 12.09
CA ASN A 20 2.37 20.07 12.77
C ASN A 20 3.78 20.25 13.34
N ASN A 21 4.51 19.17 13.65
CA ASN A 21 5.71 19.26 14.47
C ASN A 21 7.00 18.80 13.75
N ILE A 22 6.87 18.14 12.58
CA ILE A 22 8.04 17.61 11.84
C ILE A 22 8.28 18.31 10.51
N VAL A 23 7.34 19.13 10.06
CA VAL A 23 7.47 19.88 8.79
C VAL A 23 8.28 21.15 9.05
N PRO A 24 9.38 21.41 8.31
CA PRO A 24 10.19 22.59 8.51
C PRO A 24 9.44 23.88 8.23
N GLU A 25 9.80 24.95 8.95
CA GLU A 25 9.30 26.30 8.69
C GLU A 25 9.61 26.75 7.25
N GLY A 26 8.67 27.42 6.61
CA GLY A 26 8.78 27.85 5.21
C GLY A 26 8.43 26.82 4.17
N ALA A 27 8.21 25.56 4.56
CA ALA A 27 7.70 24.52 3.66
C ALA A 27 6.18 24.63 3.44
N ALA A 28 5.67 23.88 2.47
CA ALA A 28 4.24 23.69 2.27
C ALA A 28 3.60 22.93 3.44
N ASP A 29 2.30 23.06 3.61
CA ASP A 29 1.53 22.22 4.53
C ASP A 29 1.55 20.77 4.09
N VAL A 30 1.93 19.85 4.97
CA VAL A 30 1.94 18.41 4.70
C VAL A 30 0.77 17.74 5.40
N TYR A 31 0.00 16.99 4.64
CA TYR A 31 -1.12 16.18 5.10
C TYR A 31 -0.83 14.69 4.86
N ILE A 32 -1.44 13.82 5.65
CA ILE A 32 -1.27 12.38 5.54
C ILE A 32 -2.64 11.71 5.49
N LYS A 33 -2.87 10.87 4.47
CA LYS A 33 -4.02 9.98 4.40
C LYS A 33 -3.69 8.66 5.11
N LEU A 34 -4.38 8.39 6.21
CA LEU A 34 -4.07 7.29 7.12
C LEU A 34 -4.82 6.01 6.73
N GLU A 35 -4.24 5.21 5.85
CA GLU A 35 -4.84 3.94 5.38
C GLU A 35 -4.88 2.83 6.43
N ALA A 36 -4.19 3.01 7.56
CA ALA A 36 -4.31 2.14 8.73
C ALA A 36 -5.72 2.12 9.35
N PHE A 37 -6.58 3.07 9.01
CA PHE A 37 -7.97 3.11 9.46
C PHE A 37 -8.91 2.18 8.68
N ASN A 38 -8.44 1.52 7.64
CA ASN A 38 -9.16 0.39 7.04
C ASN A 38 -9.26 -0.78 8.04
N PRO A 39 -10.28 -1.64 7.96
CA PRO A 39 -10.51 -2.76 8.91
C PRO A 39 -9.33 -3.69 9.11
N GLY A 40 -8.60 -4.02 8.05
CA GLY A 40 -7.37 -4.82 8.08
C GLY A 40 -6.10 -3.98 8.30
N SER A 41 -6.26 -2.69 8.65
CA SER A 41 -5.21 -1.74 9.01
C SER A 41 -4.20 -1.46 7.92
N SER A 42 -4.60 -1.50 6.64
CA SER A 42 -3.73 -1.07 5.54
C SER A 42 -4.49 -0.68 4.26
N VAL A 43 -3.79 0.01 3.38
CA VAL A 43 -4.24 0.36 2.02
C VAL A 43 -4.61 -0.87 1.18
N LYS A 44 -4.06 -2.04 1.50
CA LYS A 44 -4.28 -3.27 0.75
C LYS A 44 -5.68 -3.87 0.93
N ASP A 45 -6.42 -3.43 1.93
CA ASP A 45 -7.82 -3.80 2.11
C ASP A 45 -8.66 -3.41 0.89
N ARG A 46 -8.37 -2.24 0.31
CA ARG A 46 -9.05 -1.73 -0.89
C ARG A 46 -8.88 -2.67 -2.08
N ILE A 47 -7.63 -3.04 -2.38
CA ILE A 47 -7.35 -3.90 -3.53
C ILE A 47 -7.80 -5.35 -3.29
N ALA A 48 -7.71 -5.84 -2.05
CA ALA A 48 -8.18 -7.18 -1.71
C ALA A 48 -9.68 -7.33 -2.00
N LEU A 49 -10.50 -6.38 -1.55
CA LEU A 49 -11.93 -6.38 -1.85
C LEU A 49 -12.18 -6.22 -3.35
N SER A 50 -11.54 -5.24 -3.99
CA SER A 50 -11.76 -4.93 -5.41
C SER A 50 -11.43 -6.11 -6.34
N MET A 51 -10.30 -6.78 -6.13
CA MET A 51 -9.91 -7.93 -6.94
C MET A 51 -10.87 -9.11 -6.76
N ILE A 52 -11.35 -9.34 -5.52
CA ILE A 52 -12.34 -10.38 -5.22
C ILE A 52 -13.68 -10.06 -5.89
N GLU A 53 -14.20 -8.84 -5.71
CA GLU A 53 -15.48 -8.42 -6.30
C GLU A 53 -15.45 -8.42 -7.83
N LYS A 54 -14.34 -8.03 -8.43
CA LYS A 54 -14.17 -8.11 -9.88
C LYS A 54 -14.22 -9.56 -10.36
N ALA A 55 -13.55 -10.47 -9.67
CA ALA A 55 -13.59 -11.89 -10.01
C ALA A 55 -14.98 -12.53 -9.81
N GLU A 56 -15.76 -12.05 -8.82
CA GLU A 56 -17.17 -12.44 -8.65
C GLU A 56 -18.03 -11.94 -9.82
N GLN A 57 -17.88 -10.67 -10.19
CA GLN A 57 -18.61 -10.07 -11.32
C GLN A 57 -18.32 -10.78 -12.65
N ASP A 58 -17.08 -11.19 -12.86
CA ASP A 58 -16.64 -11.92 -14.05
C ASP A 58 -17.01 -13.42 -14.02
N GLY A 59 -17.63 -13.89 -12.93
CA GLY A 59 -18.01 -15.31 -12.76
C GLY A 59 -16.85 -16.27 -12.51
N ILE A 60 -15.65 -15.74 -12.23
CA ILE A 60 -14.45 -16.52 -11.91
C ILE A 60 -14.55 -17.06 -10.48
N LEU A 61 -14.90 -16.21 -9.52
CA LEU A 61 -15.13 -16.60 -8.13
C LEU A 61 -16.60 -16.95 -7.89
N LYS A 62 -16.83 -18.12 -7.26
CA LYS A 62 -18.14 -18.60 -6.80
C LYS A 62 -18.05 -18.91 -5.31
N LEU A 63 -19.18 -18.92 -4.62
CA LEU A 63 -19.21 -19.26 -3.20
C LEU A 63 -18.47 -20.61 -2.95
N GLY A 64 -17.53 -20.58 -2.01
CA GLY A 64 -16.70 -21.73 -1.68
C GLY A 64 -15.45 -21.92 -2.56
N SER A 65 -15.21 -21.08 -3.56
CA SER A 65 -13.94 -21.06 -4.34
C SER A 65 -12.75 -20.81 -3.44
N THR A 66 -11.57 -21.20 -3.92
CA THR A 66 -10.29 -20.97 -3.23
C THR A 66 -9.57 -19.78 -3.87
N ILE A 67 -9.11 -18.85 -3.06
CA ILE A 67 -8.23 -17.72 -3.45
C ILE A 67 -6.81 -18.13 -3.06
N VAL A 68 -5.85 -18.01 -3.98
CA VAL A 68 -4.45 -18.34 -3.73
C VAL A 68 -3.58 -17.15 -4.11
N GLU A 69 -2.68 -16.70 -3.23
CA GLU A 69 -1.76 -15.60 -3.54
C GLU A 69 -0.39 -15.82 -2.93
N ALA A 70 0.64 -15.51 -3.71
CA ALA A 70 2.03 -15.45 -3.23
C ALA A 70 2.34 -14.06 -2.72
N THR A 71 2.21 -13.83 -1.43
CA THR A 71 2.47 -12.51 -0.83
C THR A 71 2.76 -12.63 0.66
N SER A 72 3.69 -11.83 1.16
CA SER A 72 4.10 -11.84 2.58
C SER A 72 3.69 -10.57 3.32
N GLY A 73 3.11 -9.60 2.61
CA GLY A 73 2.82 -8.27 3.13
C GLY A 73 1.35 -8.05 3.51
N ASN A 74 0.95 -6.80 3.48
CA ASN A 74 -0.42 -6.36 3.81
C ASN A 74 -1.49 -6.96 2.87
N THR A 75 -1.14 -7.31 1.64
CA THR A 75 -2.05 -7.98 0.71
C THR A 75 -2.46 -9.37 1.22
N ALA A 76 -1.53 -10.13 1.83
CA ALA A 76 -1.86 -11.41 2.46
C ALA A 76 -2.92 -11.23 3.54
N ILE A 77 -2.76 -10.22 4.40
CA ILE A 77 -3.72 -9.91 5.47
C ILE A 77 -5.06 -9.46 4.86
N GLY A 78 -5.03 -8.56 3.88
CA GLY A 78 -6.24 -8.06 3.20
C GLY A 78 -7.06 -9.18 2.58
N LEU A 79 -6.41 -10.06 1.78
CA LEU A 79 -7.10 -11.21 1.16
C LEU A 79 -7.63 -12.19 2.21
N SER A 80 -6.88 -12.42 3.30
CA SER A 80 -7.30 -13.35 4.34
C SER A 80 -8.58 -12.90 5.05
N TRP A 81 -8.65 -11.64 5.51
CA TRP A 81 -9.82 -11.18 6.23
C TRP A 81 -11.02 -10.89 5.33
N VAL A 82 -10.81 -10.35 4.10
CA VAL A 82 -11.89 -10.16 3.12
C VAL A 82 -12.44 -11.50 2.68
N GLY A 83 -11.55 -12.47 2.40
CA GLY A 83 -11.97 -13.84 2.06
C GLY A 83 -12.79 -14.48 3.17
N ALA A 84 -12.36 -14.36 4.43
CA ALA A 84 -13.14 -14.83 5.59
C ALA A 84 -14.51 -14.16 5.67
N ALA A 85 -14.59 -12.84 5.52
CA ALA A 85 -15.84 -12.09 5.56
C ALA A 85 -16.82 -12.47 4.43
N LYS A 86 -16.30 -12.87 3.27
CA LYS A 86 -17.08 -13.25 2.08
C LYS A 86 -17.28 -14.78 1.95
N GLY A 87 -16.73 -15.59 2.87
CA GLY A 87 -16.92 -17.04 2.91
C GLY A 87 -16.04 -17.83 1.92
N TYR A 88 -14.91 -17.26 1.48
CA TYR A 88 -13.92 -17.92 0.62
C TYR A 88 -12.87 -18.67 1.43
N LYS A 89 -12.32 -19.73 0.83
CA LYS A 89 -11.07 -20.35 1.30
C LYS A 89 -9.91 -19.50 0.79
N VAL A 90 -8.97 -19.19 1.66
CA VAL A 90 -7.78 -18.41 1.28
C VAL A 90 -6.53 -19.21 1.59
N VAL A 91 -5.62 -19.29 0.62
CA VAL A 91 -4.30 -19.89 0.75
C VAL A 91 -3.26 -18.83 0.46
N ILE A 92 -2.44 -18.54 1.46
CA ILE A 92 -1.32 -17.59 1.33
C ILE A 92 -0.02 -18.37 1.28
N VAL A 93 0.78 -18.08 0.28
CA VAL A 93 2.10 -18.72 0.09
C VAL A 93 3.18 -17.68 0.31
N MET A 94 4.16 -17.99 1.16
CA MET A 94 5.28 -17.08 1.43
C MET A 94 6.54 -17.83 1.85
N PRO A 95 7.74 -17.23 1.70
CA PRO A 95 8.97 -17.81 2.24
C PRO A 95 8.93 -17.89 3.77
N GLU A 96 9.54 -18.94 4.32
CA GLU A 96 9.62 -19.18 5.77
C GLU A 96 10.40 -18.10 6.55
N THR A 97 11.14 -17.24 5.86
CA THR A 97 11.87 -16.11 6.44
C THR A 97 11.01 -14.91 6.79
N MET A 98 9.74 -14.92 6.39
CA MET A 98 8.84 -13.80 6.62
C MET A 98 8.37 -13.71 8.08
N SER A 99 7.92 -12.50 8.49
CA SER A 99 7.51 -12.14 9.86
C SER A 99 6.51 -13.13 10.48
N VAL A 100 6.83 -13.58 11.70
CA VAL A 100 5.98 -14.48 12.49
C VAL A 100 4.65 -13.81 12.85
N GLU A 101 4.66 -12.51 13.13
CA GLU A 101 3.45 -11.73 13.47
C GLU A 101 2.46 -11.77 12.32
N ARG A 102 2.92 -11.54 11.09
CA ARG A 102 2.06 -11.59 9.89
C ARG A 102 1.47 -12.98 9.67
N ARG A 103 2.28 -14.05 9.88
CA ARG A 103 1.79 -15.43 9.78
C ARG A 103 0.65 -15.68 10.77
N LYS A 104 0.80 -15.23 12.02
CA LYS A 104 -0.25 -15.36 13.05
C LYS A 104 -1.53 -14.60 12.69
N ILE A 105 -1.42 -13.39 12.15
CA ILE A 105 -2.58 -12.61 11.70
C ILE A 105 -3.32 -13.34 10.57
N ILE A 106 -2.60 -13.82 9.54
CA ILE A 106 -3.17 -14.57 8.41
C ILE A 106 -3.92 -15.82 8.92
N GLN A 107 -3.29 -16.60 9.80
CA GLN A 107 -3.89 -17.79 10.39
C GLN A 107 -5.09 -17.47 11.30
N ALA A 108 -5.06 -16.34 12.02
CA ALA A 108 -6.17 -15.90 12.86
C ALA A 108 -7.43 -15.57 12.05
N TYR A 109 -7.28 -15.15 10.79
CA TYR A 109 -8.40 -15.00 9.85
C TYR A 109 -8.84 -16.33 9.20
N GLY A 110 -8.23 -17.46 9.56
CA GLY A 110 -8.58 -18.79 9.05
C GLY A 110 -7.99 -19.14 7.70
N ALA A 111 -7.07 -18.32 7.16
CA ALA A 111 -6.40 -18.63 5.93
C ALA A 111 -5.36 -19.76 6.11
N GLU A 112 -5.26 -20.64 5.12
CA GLU A 112 -4.22 -21.65 5.02
C GLU A 112 -2.89 -20.96 4.68
N LEU A 113 -1.85 -21.24 5.46
CA LEU A 113 -0.52 -20.70 5.24
C LEU A 113 0.43 -21.79 4.75
N VAL A 114 0.98 -21.60 3.55
CA VAL A 114 1.98 -22.47 2.95
C VAL A 114 3.34 -21.76 2.96
N LEU A 115 4.32 -22.36 3.63
CA LEU A 115 5.68 -21.83 3.71
C LEU A 115 6.57 -22.54 2.68
N THR A 116 7.36 -21.73 1.94
CA THR A 116 8.37 -22.24 1.00
C THR A 116 9.77 -22.02 1.57
N PRO A 117 10.79 -22.77 1.09
CA PRO A 117 12.17 -22.59 1.52
C PRO A 117 12.63 -21.14 1.34
N GLY A 118 13.27 -20.58 2.37
CA GLY A 118 13.78 -19.21 2.34
C GLY A 118 14.78 -18.96 1.21
N SER A 119 15.56 -19.97 0.83
CA SER A 119 16.54 -19.92 -0.27
C SER A 119 15.91 -19.68 -1.65
N GLU A 120 14.62 -20.00 -1.84
CA GLU A 120 13.89 -19.79 -3.10
C GLU A 120 13.24 -18.42 -3.18
N GLY A 121 13.17 -17.68 -2.06
CA GLY A 121 12.57 -16.35 -1.99
C GLY A 121 11.14 -16.28 -2.52
N MET A 122 10.73 -15.10 -2.97
CA MET A 122 9.39 -14.90 -3.53
C MET A 122 9.16 -15.68 -4.82
N LYS A 123 10.21 -15.99 -5.59
CA LYS A 123 10.07 -16.77 -6.82
C LYS A 123 9.55 -18.19 -6.53
N GLY A 124 10.07 -18.83 -5.49
CA GLY A 124 9.57 -20.14 -5.04
C GLY A 124 8.13 -20.07 -4.54
N ALA A 125 7.78 -19.02 -3.80
CA ALA A 125 6.41 -18.81 -3.33
C ALA A 125 5.42 -18.63 -4.48
N ILE A 126 5.78 -17.87 -5.52
CA ILE A 126 4.95 -17.67 -6.72
C ILE A 126 4.72 -19.00 -7.45
N ALA A 127 5.78 -19.78 -7.69
CA ALA A 127 5.67 -21.08 -8.34
C ALA A 127 4.75 -22.03 -7.55
N LYS A 128 4.90 -22.06 -6.22
CA LYS A 128 4.04 -22.89 -5.36
C LYS A 128 2.59 -22.42 -5.31
N ALA A 129 2.34 -21.11 -5.36
CA ALA A 129 0.98 -20.58 -5.44
C ALA A 129 0.30 -20.97 -6.75
N GLN A 130 1.02 -20.93 -7.87
CA GLN A 130 0.52 -21.36 -9.18
C GLN A 130 0.19 -22.86 -9.20
N GLU A 131 1.04 -23.69 -8.61
CA GLU A 131 0.80 -25.13 -8.44
C GLU A 131 -0.50 -25.39 -7.67
N ILE A 132 -0.66 -24.76 -6.50
CA ILE A 132 -1.84 -24.91 -5.64
C ILE A 132 -3.11 -24.41 -6.35
N ALA A 133 -3.00 -23.27 -7.05
CA ALA A 133 -4.13 -22.75 -7.81
C ALA A 133 -4.57 -23.70 -8.92
N ALA A 134 -3.62 -24.32 -9.65
CA ALA A 134 -3.93 -25.33 -10.66
C ALA A 134 -4.57 -26.59 -10.08
N GLU A 135 -4.08 -27.06 -8.92
CA GLU A 135 -4.61 -28.26 -8.25
C GLU A 135 -6.02 -28.06 -7.68
N ARG A 136 -6.35 -26.84 -7.24
CA ARG A 136 -7.59 -26.54 -6.51
C ARG A 136 -8.62 -25.73 -7.32
N ASP A 137 -8.38 -25.53 -8.61
CA ASP A 137 -9.16 -24.59 -9.44
C ASP A 137 -9.30 -23.23 -8.75
N GLY A 138 -8.16 -22.74 -8.22
CA GLY A 138 -8.08 -21.55 -7.38
C GLY A 138 -7.89 -20.28 -8.19
N PHE A 139 -8.47 -19.19 -7.72
CA PHE A 139 -8.28 -17.85 -8.26
C PHE A 139 -6.97 -17.24 -7.75
N LEU A 140 -6.18 -16.69 -8.67
CA LEU A 140 -4.97 -15.91 -8.39
C LEU A 140 -5.27 -14.41 -8.58
N PRO A 141 -5.33 -13.61 -7.52
CA PRO A 141 -5.58 -12.16 -7.62
C PRO A 141 -4.53 -11.39 -8.41
N LEU A 142 -3.25 -11.77 -8.33
CA LEU A 142 -2.13 -11.19 -9.09
C LEU A 142 -2.04 -9.66 -8.93
N GLN A 143 -1.79 -9.20 -7.70
CA GLN A 143 -1.82 -7.78 -7.33
C GLN A 143 -0.95 -6.85 -8.21
N PHE A 144 0.09 -7.35 -8.86
CA PHE A 144 0.99 -6.58 -9.71
C PHE A 144 0.52 -6.43 -11.16
N ASP A 145 -0.48 -7.23 -11.57
CA ASP A 145 -0.95 -7.32 -12.96
C ASP A 145 -2.46 -7.00 -13.07
N ASN A 146 -3.20 -7.11 -11.98
CA ASN A 146 -4.66 -6.99 -11.96
C ASN A 146 -5.14 -5.53 -12.05
N PRO A 147 -5.89 -5.15 -13.10
CA PRO A 147 -6.37 -3.78 -13.29
C PRO A 147 -7.36 -3.31 -12.19
N ALA A 148 -8.05 -4.22 -11.50
CA ALA A 148 -8.90 -3.87 -10.37
C ALA A 148 -8.13 -3.19 -9.21
N ASN A 149 -6.80 -3.30 -9.19
CA ASN A 149 -5.93 -2.62 -8.24
C ASN A 149 -5.89 -1.09 -8.50
N PRO A 150 -5.39 -0.56 -9.62
CA PRO A 150 -5.43 0.88 -9.85
C PRO A 150 -6.86 1.43 -9.95
N GLU A 151 -7.81 0.68 -10.51
CA GLU A 151 -9.21 1.11 -10.65
C GLU A 151 -9.88 1.43 -9.30
N VAL A 152 -9.66 0.64 -8.24
CA VAL A 152 -10.24 0.94 -6.94
C VAL A 152 -9.65 2.21 -6.32
N HIS A 153 -8.38 2.49 -6.57
CA HIS A 153 -7.75 3.71 -6.08
C HIS A 153 -8.24 4.95 -6.81
N GLU A 154 -8.50 4.85 -8.12
CA GLU A 154 -9.13 5.91 -8.88
C GLU A 154 -10.54 6.19 -8.34
N ARG A 155 -11.36 5.16 -8.26
CA ARG A 155 -12.78 5.25 -7.87
C ARG A 155 -13.00 5.62 -6.40
N THR A 156 -12.10 5.27 -5.48
CA THR A 156 -12.29 5.47 -4.03
C THR A 156 -11.24 6.40 -3.43
N THR A 157 -9.98 6.03 -3.39
CA THR A 157 -8.91 6.82 -2.75
C THR A 157 -8.79 8.22 -3.36
N GLY A 158 -8.77 8.30 -4.70
CA GLY A 158 -8.73 9.58 -5.43
C GLY A 158 -9.97 10.42 -5.19
N ALA A 159 -11.16 9.81 -5.25
CA ALA A 159 -12.43 10.48 -4.96
C ALA A 159 -12.50 11.03 -3.53
N GLU A 160 -12.00 10.28 -2.54
CA GLU A 160 -11.92 10.72 -1.13
C GLU A 160 -10.99 11.94 -0.99
N ILE A 161 -9.86 11.97 -1.70
CA ILE A 161 -8.92 13.09 -1.70
C ILE A 161 -9.57 14.33 -2.33
N LEU A 162 -10.22 14.16 -3.46
CA LEU A 162 -10.96 15.24 -4.13
C LEU A 162 -12.10 15.79 -3.25
N ALA A 163 -12.81 14.92 -2.53
CA ALA A 163 -13.86 15.34 -1.60
C ALA A 163 -13.30 16.16 -0.43
N ALA A 164 -12.08 15.84 0.04
CA ALA A 164 -11.46 16.53 1.16
C ALA A 164 -10.84 17.88 0.80
N PHE A 165 -10.17 17.97 -0.36
CA PHE A 165 -9.44 19.17 -0.76
C PHE A 165 -10.18 20.02 -1.81
N GLY A 166 -11.15 19.46 -2.51
CA GLY A 166 -11.67 20.04 -3.74
C GLY A 166 -10.65 19.96 -4.88
N LYS A 167 -11.08 20.34 -6.09
CA LYS A 167 -10.23 20.25 -7.29
C LYS A 167 -8.97 21.14 -7.27
N ASP A 168 -9.02 22.28 -6.58
CA ASP A 168 -7.94 23.27 -6.57
C ASP A 168 -7.25 23.37 -5.19
N GLY A 169 -7.62 22.52 -4.23
CA GLY A 169 -7.15 22.62 -2.85
C GLY A 169 -5.90 21.80 -2.52
N LEU A 170 -5.34 21.06 -3.48
CA LEU A 170 -4.14 20.23 -3.34
C LEU A 170 -3.14 20.57 -4.44
N ASP A 171 -1.87 20.81 -4.09
CA ASP A 171 -0.80 21.12 -5.04
C ASP A 171 0.01 19.88 -5.41
N ALA A 172 0.23 18.93 -4.48
CA ALA A 172 0.97 17.71 -4.77
C ALA A 172 0.45 16.49 -4.00
N PHE A 173 0.53 15.33 -4.64
CA PHE A 173 0.28 14.01 -4.05
C PHE A 173 1.57 13.17 -4.09
N VAL A 174 1.86 12.46 -3.00
CA VAL A 174 3.07 11.65 -2.83
C VAL A 174 2.72 10.26 -2.35
N ALA A 175 3.19 9.23 -3.03
CA ALA A 175 2.96 7.84 -2.63
C ALA A 175 4.15 6.94 -2.93
N GLY A 176 4.42 5.99 -2.04
CA GLY A 176 5.38 4.91 -2.27
C GLY A 176 4.89 3.93 -3.33
N VAL A 177 5.79 3.49 -4.20
CA VAL A 177 5.46 2.56 -5.29
C VAL A 177 5.84 1.13 -4.92
N GLY A 178 4.83 0.35 -4.55
CA GLY A 178 4.93 -1.12 -4.45
C GLY A 178 4.37 -1.77 -5.70
N THR A 179 3.05 -1.98 -5.77
CA THR A 179 2.36 -2.44 -6.99
C THR A 179 2.14 -1.32 -8.01
N GLY A 180 2.22 -0.05 -7.59
CA GLY A 180 1.92 1.09 -8.44
C GLY A 180 0.43 1.46 -8.55
N GLY A 181 -0.47 0.60 -8.10
CA GLY A 181 -1.92 0.83 -8.22
C GLY A 181 -2.39 2.10 -7.52
N THR A 182 -1.89 2.38 -6.32
CA THR A 182 -2.26 3.59 -5.57
C THR A 182 -1.91 4.86 -6.35
N ILE A 183 -0.66 5.00 -6.77
CA ILE A 183 -0.21 6.22 -7.44
C ILE A 183 -0.87 6.38 -8.81
N SER A 184 -1.04 5.30 -9.57
CA SER A 184 -1.71 5.32 -10.86
C SER A 184 -3.17 5.74 -10.73
N GLY A 185 -3.95 5.04 -9.91
CA GLY A 185 -5.37 5.33 -9.76
C GLY A 185 -5.64 6.70 -9.15
N VAL A 186 -4.92 7.09 -8.09
CA VAL A 186 -5.08 8.41 -7.49
C VAL A 186 -4.69 9.51 -8.47
N SER A 187 -3.58 9.35 -9.21
CA SER A 187 -3.17 10.32 -10.22
C SER A 187 -4.23 10.51 -11.30
N HIS A 188 -4.81 9.42 -11.83
CA HIS A 188 -5.87 9.50 -12.82
C HIS A 188 -7.06 10.30 -12.28
N ALA A 189 -7.53 10.00 -11.07
CA ALA A 189 -8.63 10.74 -10.45
C ALA A 189 -8.30 12.22 -10.24
N LEU A 190 -7.12 12.54 -9.70
CA LEU A 190 -6.75 13.92 -9.41
C LEU A 190 -6.53 14.74 -10.69
N LYS A 191 -5.79 14.20 -11.65
CA LYS A 191 -5.45 14.90 -12.90
C LYS A 191 -6.62 15.03 -13.86
N SER A 192 -7.65 14.17 -13.76
CA SER A 192 -8.89 14.35 -14.52
C SER A 192 -9.65 15.62 -14.11
N GLU A 193 -9.54 16.03 -12.85
CA GLU A 193 -10.19 17.24 -12.32
C GLU A 193 -9.27 18.48 -12.38
N ASN A 194 -7.95 18.28 -12.14
CA ASN A 194 -6.96 19.35 -12.20
C ASN A 194 -5.60 18.81 -12.64
N SER A 195 -5.26 19.03 -13.90
CA SER A 195 -3.98 18.59 -14.49
C SER A 195 -2.74 19.27 -13.90
N ASN A 196 -2.89 20.33 -13.09
CA ASN A 196 -1.77 21.03 -12.46
C ASN A 196 -1.31 20.38 -11.16
N ILE A 197 -2.08 19.43 -10.60
CA ILE A 197 -1.66 18.70 -9.40
C ILE A 197 -0.43 17.86 -9.75
N GLN A 198 0.66 18.06 -9.00
CA GLN A 198 1.89 17.30 -9.17
C GLN A 198 1.80 15.98 -8.43
N VAL A 199 2.26 14.91 -9.04
CA VAL A 199 2.29 13.57 -8.45
C VAL A 199 3.73 13.07 -8.36
N PHE A 200 4.14 12.63 -7.18
CA PHE A 200 5.49 12.15 -6.94
C PHE A 200 5.48 10.69 -6.47
N ALA A 201 6.24 9.87 -7.20
CA ALA A 201 6.52 8.49 -6.81
C ALA A 201 7.65 8.45 -5.79
N VAL A 202 7.51 7.64 -4.74
CA VAL A 202 8.59 7.37 -3.80
C VAL A 202 9.12 5.96 -4.03
N GLU A 203 10.42 5.85 -4.18
CA GLU A 203 11.15 4.58 -4.27
C GLU A 203 12.32 4.54 -3.29
N ALA A 204 12.77 3.32 -2.95
CA ALA A 204 13.96 3.14 -2.13
C ALA A 204 15.20 3.50 -2.95
N ASP A 205 16.09 4.33 -2.40
CA ASP A 205 17.33 4.75 -3.04
C ASP A 205 18.23 3.57 -3.41
N GLU A 206 18.25 2.54 -2.57
CA GLU A 206 19.02 1.31 -2.77
C GLU A 206 18.45 0.41 -3.89
N SER A 207 17.23 0.69 -4.37
CA SER A 207 16.52 -0.09 -5.40
C SER A 207 15.72 0.82 -6.33
N ALA A 208 16.39 1.81 -6.92
CA ALA A 208 15.79 2.93 -7.65
C ALA A 208 15.47 2.58 -9.11
N ILE A 209 14.61 1.59 -9.32
CA ILE A 209 14.24 1.06 -10.66
C ILE A 209 13.48 2.09 -11.48
N LEU A 210 12.60 2.88 -10.88
CA LEU A 210 11.86 3.92 -11.59
C LEU A 210 12.79 5.02 -12.09
N SER A 211 13.91 5.22 -11.39
CA SER A 211 15.00 6.13 -11.80
C SER A 211 15.98 5.49 -12.80
N GLY A 212 15.74 4.26 -13.26
CA GLY A 212 16.55 3.57 -14.24
C GLY A 212 17.77 2.81 -13.69
N GLU A 213 17.84 2.63 -12.37
CA GLU A 213 18.92 1.88 -11.72
C GLU A 213 18.56 0.38 -11.55
N LYS A 214 19.54 -0.40 -11.12
CA LYS A 214 19.35 -1.84 -10.86
C LYS A 214 18.65 -2.09 -9.52
N PRO A 215 17.90 -3.20 -9.38
CA PRO A 215 17.34 -3.58 -8.11
C PRO A 215 18.45 -3.88 -7.08
N GLY A 216 18.22 -3.48 -5.84
CA GLY A 216 19.11 -3.72 -4.72
C GLY A 216 18.34 -4.05 -3.43
N PRO A 217 19.02 -4.61 -2.43
CA PRO A 217 18.41 -4.89 -1.12
C PRO A 217 18.17 -3.59 -0.36
N HIS A 218 16.98 -3.44 0.22
CA HIS A 218 16.58 -2.30 1.05
C HIS A 218 15.69 -2.75 2.20
N LYS A 219 15.48 -1.86 3.20
CA LYS A 219 14.69 -2.16 4.39
C LYS A 219 13.26 -1.58 4.35
N ILE A 220 12.90 -0.85 3.29
CA ILE A 220 11.57 -0.21 3.18
C ILE A 220 10.55 -1.22 2.65
N GLN A 221 9.97 -2.02 3.56
CA GLN A 221 8.99 -3.04 3.20
C GLN A 221 7.74 -2.41 2.54
N GLY A 222 7.27 -3.01 1.45
CA GLY A 222 6.02 -2.64 0.77
C GLY A 222 6.17 -1.74 -0.45
N ILE A 223 7.38 -1.24 -0.75
CA ILE A 223 7.71 -0.50 -1.98
C ILE A 223 8.92 -1.10 -2.68
N SER A 224 9.24 -0.61 -3.88
CA SER A 224 10.43 -0.97 -4.66
C SER A 224 10.59 -2.48 -4.84
N ALA A 225 9.61 -3.12 -5.48
CA ALA A 225 9.52 -4.57 -5.64
C ALA A 225 10.65 -5.21 -6.49
N GLY A 226 11.54 -4.40 -7.05
CA GLY A 226 12.67 -4.87 -7.87
C GLY A 226 12.35 -4.98 -9.37
N PHE A 227 11.16 -4.59 -9.79
CA PHE A 227 10.70 -4.52 -11.18
C PHE A 227 9.62 -3.45 -11.33
N ILE A 228 9.28 -3.09 -12.57
CA ILE A 228 8.16 -2.19 -12.89
C ILE A 228 6.88 -3.03 -13.00
N PRO A 229 5.87 -2.83 -12.11
CA PRO A 229 4.62 -3.59 -12.17
C PRO A 229 3.74 -3.20 -13.36
N ASP A 230 2.94 -4.13 -13.89
CA ASP A 230 1.97 -3.85 -14.97
C ASP A 230 0.83 -2.92 -14.51
N THR A 231 0.52 -2.91 -13.21
CA THR A 231 -0.45 -1.99 -12.59
C THR A 231 0.09 -0.57 -12.38
N LEU A 232 1.36 -0.30 -12.70
CA LEU A 232 1.93 1.04 -12.65
C LEU A 232 1.84 1.74 -14.01
N ASP A 233 1.07 2.83 -14.07
CA ASP A 233 1.19 3.77 -15.17
C ASP A 233 2.41 4.67 -14.95
N THR A 234 3.49 4.42 -15.68
CA THR A 234 4.74 5.20 -15.58
C THR A 234 4.62 6.65 -16.06
N LYS A 235 3.49 7.04 -16.64
CA LYS A 235 3.18 8.41 -17.04
C LYS A 235 2.28 9.13 -16.01
N ALA A 236 1.84 8.43 -14.98
CA ALA A 236 0.93 8.99 -13.98
C ALA A 236 1.63 9.96 -13.02
N TYR A 237 2.93 9.88 -12.83
CA TYR A 237 3.68 10.75 -11.92
C TYR A 237 4.60 11.72 -12.66
N ASP A 238 4.80 12.90 -12.05
CA ASP A 238 5.59 14.01 -12.61
C ASP A 238 7.03 14.02 -12.12
N GLY A 239 7.30 13.29 -11.03
CA GLY A 239 8.65 13.17 -10.46
C GLY A 239 8.81 11.98 -9.55
N ILE A 240 10.06 11.70 -9.22
CA ILE A 240 10.46 10.61 -8.33
C ILE A 240 11.22 11.19 -7.15
N VAL A 241 10.90 10.73 -5.94
CA VAL A 241 11.68 11.01 -4.73
C VAL A 241 12.31 9.72 -4.25
N ARG A 242 13.63 9.70 -4.23
CA ARG A 242 14.41 8.58 -3.72
C ARG A 242 14.60 8.75 -2.21
N VAL A 243 14.33 7.70 -1.44
CA VAL A 243 14.43 7.71 0.02
C VAL A 243 15.31 6.55 0.46
N THR A 244 16.34 6.82 1.25
CA THR A 244 17.18 5.76 1.79
C THR A 244 16.44 4.99 2.89
N SER A 245 16.81 3.74 3.10
CA SER A 245 16.27 2.94 4.22
C SER A 245 16.49 3.64 5.57
N ASP A 246 17.66 4.24 5.75
CA ASP A 246 18.02 4.89 7.00
C ASP A 246 17.20 6.16 7.26
N ASP A 247 16.94 6.99 6.23
CA ASP A 247 16.08 8.17 6.35
C ASP A 247 14.62 7.78 6.68
N ALA A 248 14.10 6.75 6.02
CA ALA A 248 12.76 6.25 6.31
C ALA A 248 12.63 5.73 7.75
N LEU A 249 13.63 4.98 8.24
CA LEU A 249 13.65 4.45 9.61
C LEU A 249 13.80 5.57 10.64
N ALA A 250 14.68 6.54 10.39
CA ALA A 250 14.90 7.67 11.28
C ALA A 250 13.62 8.51 11.44
N LEU A 251 13.02 8.91 10.33
CA LEU A 251 11.77 9.68 10.36
C LEU A 251 10.62 8.91 11.00
N GLY A 252 10.50 7.60 10.72
CA GLY A 252 9.44 6.76 11.29
C GLY A 252 9.48 6.71 12.83
N ARG A 253 10.69 6.72 13.42
CA ARG A 253 10.86 6.81 14.88
C ARG A 253 10.43 8.17 15.44
N GLU A 254 10.74 9.24 14.71
CA GLU A 254 10.41 10.60 15.15
C GLU A 254 8.90 10.88 15.13
N ILE A 255 8.17 10.36 14.14
CA ILE A 255 6.74 10.64 13.95
C ILE A 255 5.95 10.26 15.21
N GLY A 256 6.23 9.11 15.82
CA GLY A 256 5.53 8.68 17.03
C GLY A 256 5.64 9.68 18.17
N GLY A 257 6.84 10.17 18.44
CA GLY A 257 7.11 11.12 19.53
C GLY A 257 6.68 12.56 19.24
N LYS A 258 6.68 12.96 17.96
CA LYS A 258 6.40 14.34 17.57
C LYS A 258 4.96 14.57 17.12
N GLU A 259 4.36 13.61 16.43
CA GLU A 259 3.01 13.75 15.85
C GLU A 259 1.95 12.89 16.55
N GLY A 260 2.35 11.96 17.44
CA GLY A 260 1.45 11.19 18.29
C GLY A 260 0.80 9.97 17.61
N PHE A 261 1.34 9.48 16.50
CA PHE A 261 0.89 8.25 15.84
C PHE A 261 2.06 7.45 15.27
N LEU A 262 1.91 6.12 15.24
CA LEU A 262 2.93 5.23 14.69
C LEU A 262 2.66 4.96 13.21
N VAL A 263 3.73 4.87 12.42
CA VAL A 263 3.68 4.60 10.99
C VAL A 263 4.52 3.38 10.62
N GLY A 264 4.15 2.66 9.55
CA GLY A 264 5.02 1.65 8.96
C GLY A 264 6.18 2.26 8.18
N ILE A 265 7.16 1.44 7.77
CA ILE A 265 8.39 1.91 7.13
C ILE A 265 8.09 2.62 5.80
N SER A 266 7.22 2.08 4.97
CA SER A 266 6.84 2.71 3.70
C SER A 266 5.97 3.96 3.89
N SER A 267 5.22 4.04 4.99
CA SER A 267 4.50 5.26 5.39
C SER A 267 5.50 6.37 5.74
N ALA A 268 6.53 6.05 6.51
CA ALA A 268 7.60 6.99 6.84
C ALA A 268 8.34 7.47 5.58
N ALA A 269 8.64 6.56 4.64
CA ALA A 269 9.25 6.93 3.35
C ALA A 269 8.36 7.88 2.53
N ALA A 270 7.05 7.63 2.46
CA ALA A 270 6.12 8.52 1.76
C ALA A 270 6.04 9.91 2.43
N ILE A 271 6.04 9.96 3.76
CA ILE A 271 6.05 11.21 4.53
C ILE A 271 7.37 11.96 4.31
N TYR A 272 8.50 11.26 4.31
CA TYR A 272 9.80 11.86 3.99
C TYR A 272 9.77 12.50 2.60
N GLY A 273 9.30 11.76 1.61
CA GLY A 273 9.14 12.27 0.24
C GLY A 273 8.23 13.50 0.17
N ALA A 274 7.11 13.50 0.92
CA ALA A 274 6.21 14.64 0.97
C ALA A 274 6.85 15.87 1.63
N ILE A 275 7.66 15.71 2.66
CA ILE A 275 8.42 16.81 3.28
C ILE A 275 9.43 17.40 2.29
N GLU A 276 10.14 16.56 1.52
CA GLU A 276 11.08 17.02 0.50
C GLU A 276 10.37 17.79 -0.64
N VAL A 277 9.18 17.34 -1.05
CA VAL A 277 8.33 18.07 -2.01
C VAL A 277 7.82 19.37 -1.40
N ALA A 278 7.39 19.35 -0.13
CA ALA A 278 6.90 20.53 0.57
C ALA A 278 7.96 21.64 0.71
N LYS A 279 9.22 21.27 0.96
CA LYS A 279 10.36 22.22 0.98
C LYS A 279 10.54 22.91 -0.38
N LYS A 280 10.34 22.19 -1.48
CA LYS A 280 10.47 22.73 -2.84
C LYS A 280 9.31 23.65 -3.23
N LEU A 281 8.08 23.31 -2.80
CA LEU A 281 6.89 24.08 -3.13
C LEU A 281 6.74 25.35 -2.28
N GLY A 282 7.20 25.34 -1.03
CA GLY A 282 7.17 26.49 -0.15
C GLY A 282 5.80 26.81 0.46
N THR A 283 5.77 27.87 1.24
CA THR A 283 4.62 28.33 2.01
C THR A 283 3.36 28.56 1.16
N GLY A 284 2.20 28.23 1.71
CA GLY A 284 0.89 28.44 1.07
C GLY A 284 0.47 27.32 0.12
N LYS A 285 1.32 26.31 -0.05
CA LYS A 285 1.05 25.09 -0.84
C LYS A 285 0.65 23.93 0.08
N LYS A 286 0.02 22.90 -0.50
CA LYS A 286 -0.43 21.71 0.23
C LYS A 286 0.05 20.44 -0.46
N VAL A 287 0.68 19.56 0.30
CA VAL A 287 1.17 18.27 -0.12
C VAL A 287 0.45 17.18 0.67
N LEU A 288 -0.04 16.14 0.01
CA LEU A 288 -0.64 14.98 0.65
C LEU A 288 0.24 13.75 0.43
N ALA A 289 0.66 13.10 1.52
CA ALA A 289 1.23 11.76 1.47
C ALA A 289 0.17 10.70 1.77
N LEU A 290 0.27 9.53 1.14
CA LEU A 290 -0.49 8.36 1.55
C LEU A 290 0.37 7.50 2.48
N ALA A 291 -0.11 7.26 3.71
CA ALA A 291 0.50 6.36 4.70
C ALA A 291 -0.19 4.98 4.61
N PRO A 292 0.45 3.96 4.01
CA PRO A 292 -0.17 2.68 3.71
C PRO A 292 -0.65 1.88 4.92
N ASP A 293 0.05 1.99 6.06
CA ASP A 293 -0.23 1.22 7.28
C ASP A 293 0.35 1.91 8.54
N ASN A 294 0.13 1.29 9.71
CA ASN A 294 0.66 1.77 10.98
C ASN A 294 1.96 1.05 11.40
N GLY A 295 2.57 1.53 12.50
CA GLY A 295 3.82 1.01 13.03
C GLY A 295 3.71 -0.28 13.84
N GLU A 296 2.52 -0.67 14.30
CA GLU A 296 2.36 -1.84 15.19
C GLU A 296 2.83 -3.16 14.56
N ARG A 297 2.78 -3.25 13.22
CA ARG A 297 3.25 -4.41 12.45
C ARG A 297 4.78 -4.48 12.33
N TYR A 298 5.49 -3.47 12.83
CA TYR A 298 6.93 -3.29 12.64
C TYR A 298 7.70 -3.20 13.96
N LEU A 299 7.04 -3.47 15.12
CA LEU A 299 7.65 -3.36 16.45
C LEU A 299 8.87 -4.28 16.64
N SER A 300 8.91 -5.42 15.94
CA SER A 300 10.05 -6.36 15.95
C SER A 300 11.06 -6.12 14.81
N THR A 301 11.00 -4.97 14.15
CA THR A 301 11.91 -4.62 13.04
C THR A 301 12.84 -3.47 13.42
N ALA A 302 13.85 -3.21 12.57
CA ALA A 302 14.77 -2.09 12.73
C ALA A 302 14.08 -0.70 12.86
N LEU A 303 12.79 -0.58 12.55
CA LEU A 303 12.07 0.67 12.73
C LEU A 303 11.98 1.09 14.21
N TYR A 304 11.75 0.13 15.11
CA TYR A 304 11.58 0.38 16.55
C TYR A 304 12.62 -0.33 17.43
N GLU A 305 13.76 -0.71 16.87
CA GLU A 305 14.94 -1.05 17.65
C GLU A 305 15.47 0.25 18.27
N LEU A 306 15.16 0.44 19.57
CA LEU A 306 15.50 1.61 20.39
C LEU A 306 16.79 1.38 21.15
#